data_87f3f733ed8c1d89b47a9785a6a31b76
#
_entry.id   87f3f733ed8c1d89b47a9785a6a31b76
#
_cell.length_a   1.000
_cell.length_b   1.000
_cell.length_c   1.000
_cell.angle_alpha   90.00
_cell.angle_beta   90.00
_cell.angle_gamma   90.00
#
_symmetry.space_group_name_H-M   'P 1'
#
loop_
_entity.id
_entity.type
_entity.pdbx_description
1 polymer ?
#
loop_
_entity_poly.entity_id
_entity_poly.type
_entity_poly.pdbx_seq_one_letter_code
_entity_poly.pdbx_strand_id
1 'polypeptide(L)'
;VYIDAIKQFSKSYTDELENIITSIADNELGKTVVKSLFEPSVQGPRKIIVPYLSPLEAIQWLRDRATTRTGSPIFLSGSLYTNSLVMSSLDGLLREDVINDKLPLRYSSAISGVDADQDQLRPYYEIMSFKKVDAENSLALYENGAIGSFYASIDAGTGVLSGDHISVRDILDE
;
A
#
# COMPACT_ATOMS: atom_id res chain seq x y z
N VAL A 1 -11.80 -9.99 12.67
CA VAL A 1 -12.82 -8.92 12.78
C VAL A 1 -13.43 -8.89 14.17
N TYR A 2 -13.97 -10.02 14.69
CA TYR A 2 -14.65 -10.02 16.00
C TYR A 2 -13.70 -9.67 17.16
N ILE A 3 -12.50 -10.24 17.19
CA ILE A 3 -11.50 -9.96 18.23
C ILE A 3 -11.09 -8.49 18.20
N ASP A 4 -10.92 -7.91 17.02
CA ASP A 4 -10.56 -6.51 16.84
C ASP A 4 -11.63 -5.55 17.39
N ALA A 5 -12.90 -5.88 17.18
CA ALA A 5 -14.02 -5.04 17.61
C ALA A 5 -14.16 -4.93 19.14
N ILE A 6 -13.67 -5.92 19.88
CA ILE A 6 -13.84 -5.99 21.35
C ILE A 6 -12.57 -5.72 22.14
N LYS A 7 -11.40 -5.66 21.47
CA LYS A 7 -10.11 -5.54 22.12
C LYS A 7 -9.46 -4.21 21.77
N GLN A 8 -9.10 -3.47 22.79
CA GLN A 8 -8.25 -2.29 22.69
C GLN A 8 -7.04 -2.47 23.59
N PHE A 9 -5.90 -1.96 23.16
CA PHE A 9 -4.66 -2.07 23.92
C PHE A 9 -3.78 -0.84 23.78
N SER A 10 -2.92 -0.64 24.75
CA SER A 10 -1.82 0.33 24.68
C SER A 10 -0.54 -0.34 25.14
N LYS A 11 0.49 -0.32 24.33
CA LYS A 11 1.75 -1.01 24.62
C LYS A 11 2.93 -0.30 23.98
N SER A 12 4.07 -0.35 24.64
CA SER A 12 5.33 0.14 24.08
C SER A 12 6.10 -0.97 23.40
N TYR A 13 6.69 -0.64 22.26
CA TYR A 13 7.54 -1.52 21.47
C TYR A 13 8.86 -0.84 21.17
N THR A 14 9.92 -1.65 21.01
CA THR A 14 11.23 -1.16 20.60
C THR A 14 11.76 -2.14 19.58
N ASP A 15 11.44 -1.92 18.32
CA ASP A 15 11.83 -2.77 17.19
C ASP A 15 11.61 -2.00 15.87
N GLU A 16 11.89 -2.65 14.76
CA GLU A 16 11.50 -2.19 13.44
C GLU A 16 9.98 -2.22 13.26
N LEU A 17 9.43 -1.27 12.49
CA LEU A 17 7.99 -1.12 12.34
C LEU A 17 7.29 -2.40 11.85
N GLU A 18 7.90 -3.08 10.89
CA GLU A 18 7.39 -4.35 10.36
C GLU A 18 7.35 -5.49 11.39
N ASN A 19 8.33 -5.53 12.29
CA ASN A 19 8.37 -6.51 13.38
C ASN A 19 7.33 -6.19 14.44
N ILE A 20 7.11 -4.91 14.72
CA ILE A 20 6.05 -4.45 15.63
C ILE A 20 4.67 -4.83 15.07
N ILE A 21 4.43 -4.58 13.77
CA ILE A 21 3.18 -4.95 13.09
C ILE A 21 2.96 -6.47 13.17
N THR A 22 4.01 -7.25 12.88
CA THR A 22 3.96 -8.73 12.99
C THR A 22 3.65 -9.18 14.41
N SER A 23 4.30 -8.58 15.41
CA SER A 23 4.06 -8.88 16.83
C SER A 23 2.64 -8.55 17.28
N ILE A 24 2.07 -7.43 16.81
CA ILE A 24 0.67 -7.07 17.12
C ILE A 24 -0.29 -8.06 16.45
N ALA A 25 -0.07 -8.40 15.20
CA ALA A 25 -0.92 -9.34 14.49
C ALA A 25 -0.93 -10.71 15.15
N ASP A 26 0.22 -11.22 15.57
CA ASP A 26 0.36 -12.51 16.22
C ASP A 26 -0.24 -12.50 17.64
N ASN A 27 0.15 -11.55 18.48
CA ASN A 27 -0.25 -11.55 19.90
C ASN A 27 -1.67 -11.04 20.15
N GLU A 28 -2.14 -10.07 19.36
CA GLU A 28 -3.41 -9.40 19.63
C GLU A 28 -4.55 -9.91 18.72
N LEU A 29 -4.24 -10.34 17.49
CA LEU A 29 -5.21 -10.90 16.54
C LEU A 29 -5.12 -12.42 16.40
N GLY A 30 -4.04 -13.06 16.86
CA GLY A 30 -3.76 -14.47 16.60
C GLY A 30 -3.62 -14.79 15.11
N LYS A 31 -3.03 -13.87 14.34
CA LYS A 31 -2.86 -13.98 12.89
C LYS A 31 -1.38 -13.90 12.52
N THR A 32 -0.94 -14.89 11.78
CA THR A 32 0.43 -14.87 11.23
C THR A 32 0.54 -13.84 10.11
N VAL A 33 1.63 -13.09 10.09
CA VAL A 33 1.95 -12.18 8.99
C VAL A 33 2.95 -12.85 8.06
N VAL A 34 2.58 -12.99 6.80
CA VAL A 34 3.48 -13.45 5.74
C VAL A 34 4.03 -12.24 5.00
N LYS A 35 5.34 -12.08 5.02
CA LYS A 35 6.03 -11.04 4.24
C LYS A 35 6.22 -11.58 2.83
N SER A 36 5.40 -11.14 1.89
CA SER A 36 5.48 -11.52 0.48
C SER A 36 5.71 -10.27 -0.36
N LEU A 37 6.72 -10.30 -1.24
CA LEU A 37 7.06 -9.15 -2.09
C LEU A 37 7.30 -7.87 -1.26
N PHE A 38 8.00 -8.02 -0.17
CA PHE A 38 8.19 -6.98 0.82
C PHE A 38 9.65 -6.52 0.86
N GLU A 39 9.87 -5.24 0.66
CA GLU A 39 11.15 -4.60 0.92
C GLU A 39 11.19 -4.11 2.36
N PRO A 40 12.23 -4.46 3.14
CA PRO A 40 12.32 -4.04 4.53
C PRO A 40 12.44 -2.51 4.66
N SER A 41 11.94 -2.00 5.75
CA SER A 41 12.07 -0.60 6.12
C SER A 41 13.54 -0.24 6.43
N VAL A 42 13.99 0.92 5.96
CA VAL A 42 15.37 1.41 6.25
C VAL A 42 15.46 2.15 7.57
N GLN A 43 14.33 2.40 8.20
CA GLN A 43 14.26 3.32 9.33
C GLN A 43 14.87 2.78 10.63
N GLY A 44 15.29 1.49 10.67
CA GLY A 44 15.85 0.86 11.86
C GLY A 44 14.88 0.76 13.04
N PRO A 45 15.34 0.21 14.17
CA PRO A 45 14.48 0.02 15.33
C PRO A 45 14.05 1.38 15.94
N ARG A 46 12.77 1.50 16.24
CA ARG A 46 12.16 2.68 16.86
C ARG A 46 11.49 2.31 18.18
N LYS A 47 11.53 3.24 19.12
CA LYS A 47 10.72 3.14 20.33
C LYS A 47 9.38 3.82 20.09
N ILE A 48 8.31 3.03 20.10
CA ILE A 48 6.95 3.48 19.80
C ILE A 48 6.03 3.06 20.92
N ILE A 49 5.15 3.97 21.30
CA ILE A 49 4.03 3.71 22.19
C ILE A 49 2.78 3.70 21.34
N VAL A 50 2.16 2.54 21.18
CA VAL A 50 0.86 2.42 20.52
C VAL A 50 -0.19 3.02 21.45
N PRO A 51 -0.96 4.03 20.98
CA PRO A 51 -2.04 4.59 21.77
C PRO A 51 -3.17 3.55 21.96
N TYR A 52 -4.14 3.87 22.78
CA TYR A 52 -5.26 2.97 23.07
C TYR A 52 -6.13 2.80 21.82
N LEU A 53 -5.81 1.79 21.01
CA LEU A 53 -6.42 1.48 19.70
C LEU A 53 -6.81 -0.01 19.64
N SER A 54 -7.71 -0.33 18.71
CA SER A 54 -7.91 -1.72 18.33
C SER A 54 -6.69 -2.29 17.57
N PRO A 55 -6.49 -3.60 17.54
CA PRO A 55 -5.32 -4.19 16.88
C PRO A 55 -5.18 -3.81 15.40
N LEU A 56 -6.26 -3.80 14.63
CA LEU A 56 -6.20 -3.41 13.22
C LEU A 56 -5.95 -1.91 13.05
N GLU A 57 -6.55 -1.07 13.87
CA GLU A 57 -6.27 0.38 13.87
C GLU A 57 -4.81 0.66 14.25
N ALA A 58 -4.27 -0.07 15.23
CA ALA A 58 -2.86 0.05 15.62
C ALA A 58 -1.92 -0.36 14.48
N ILE A 59 -2.23 -1.44 13.78
CA ILE A 59 -1.48 -1.89 12.60
C ILE A 59 -1.57 -0.85 11.48
N GLN A 60 -2.75 -0.32 11.20
CA GLN A 60 -2.94 0.71 10.20
C GLN A 60 -2.17 1.98 10.57
N TRP A 61 -2.25 2.41 11.81
CA TRP A 61 -1.54 3.57 12.33
C TRP A 61 0.00 3.43 12.20
N LEU A 62 0.53 2.21 12.40
CA LEU A 62 1.95 1.91 12.21
C LEU A 62 2.32 1.85 10.73
N ARG A 63 1.49 1.21 9.91
CA ARG A 63 1.67 1.08 8.46
C ARG A 63 1.79 2.46 7.79
N ASP A 64 0.93 3.40 8.17
CA ASP A 64 0.93 4.74 7.60
C ASP A 64 2.22 5.54 7.94
N ARG A 65 3.01 5.05 8.89
CA ARG A 65 4.32 5.60 9.29
C ARG A 65 5.52 4.80 8.81
N ALA A 66 5.25 3.65 8.25
CA ALA A 66 6.27 2.76 7.73
C ALA A 66 6.50 3.05 6.25
N THR A 67 7.75 3.23 5.87
CA THR A 67 8.16 3.41 4.48
C THR A 67 9.28 2.44 4.16
N THR A 68 9.29 1.94 2.94
CA THR A 68 10.41 1.16 2.42
C THR A 68 11.62 2.05 2.16
N ARG A 69 12.72 1.44 1.74
CA ARG A 69 13.96 2.14 1.37
C ARG A 69 13.75 3.18 0.25
N THR A 70 12.86 2.90 -0.68
CA THR A 70 12.51 3.77 -1.82
C THR A 70 11.40 4.77 -1.48
N GLY A 71 10.94 4.82 -0.23
CA GLY A 71 9.81 5.67 0.16
C GLY A 71 8.44 5.07 -0.19
N SER A 72 8.39 3.86 -0.72
CA SER A 72 7.15 3.19 -1.11
C SER A 72 6.25 2.84 0.07
N PRO A 73 4.93 2.93 -0.11
CA PRO A 73 3.97 2.53 0.91
C PRO A 73 3.96 1.02 1.11
N ILE A 74 3.61 0.63 2.34
CA ILE A 74 3.41 -0.76 2.73
C ILE A 74 1.92 -1.07 2.71
N PHE A 75 1.57 -2.20 2.10
CA PHE A 75 0.21 -2.73 2.07
C PHE A 75 0.07 -3.93 2.99
N LEU A 76 -1.08 -4.03 3.62
CA LEU A 76 -1.47 -5.19 4.39
C LEU A 76 -2.82 -5.69 3.87
N SER A 77 -2.86 -6.95 3.47
CA SER A 77 -4.06 -7.60 2.97
C SER A 77 -4.32 -8.90 3.73
N GLY A 78 -5.59 -9.27 3.83
CA GLY A 78 -5.97 -10.55 4.42
C GLY A 78 -6.09 -11.63 3.36
N SER A 79 -5.46 -12.78 3.60
CA SER A 79 -5.64 -13.96 2.77
C SER A 79 -6.67 -14.87 3.41
N LEU A 80 -7.80 -15.07 2.74
CA LEU A 80 -8.84 -16.01 3.17
C LEU A 80 -8.38 -17.47 3.07
N TYR A 81 -7.53 -17.75 2.09
CA TYR A 81 -7.03 -19.10 1.85
C TYR A 81 -6.09 -19.59 2.95
N THR A 82 -5.16 -18.75 3.38
CA THR A 82 -4.17 -19.08 4.42
C THR A 82 -4.58 -18.61 5.81
N ASN A 83 -5.69 -17.90 5.94
CA ASN A 83 -6.13 -17.26 7.19
C ASN A 83 -5.04 -16.40 7.84
N SER A 84 -4.17 -15.80 7.01
CA SER A 84 -3.03 -15.00 7.40
C SER A 84 -3.15 -13.57 6.87
N LEU A 85 -2.37 -12.67 7.41
CA LEU A 85 -2.15 -11.35 6.87
C LEU A 85 -0.93 -11.38 5.95
N VAL A 86 -1.02 -10.77 4.79
CA VAL A 86 0.08 -10.63 3.82
C VAL A 86 0.53 -9.19 3.82
N MET A 87 1.82 -8.99 4.09
CA MET A 87 2.46 -7.69 4.03
C MET A 87 3.30 -7.61 2.75
N SER A 88 3.07 -6.57 1.96
CA SER A 88 3.76 -6.31 0.70
C SER A 88 4.11 -4.84 0.58
N SER A 89 5.11 -4.51 -0.22
CA SER A 89 5.43 -3.14 -0.61
C SER A 89 5.00 -2.86 -2.04
N LEU A 90 4.74 -1.60 -2.39
CA LEU A 90 4.38 -1.23 -3.76
C LEU A 90 5.47 -1.64 -4.74
N ASP A 91 6.73 -1.39 -4.41
CA ASP A 91 7.87 -1.77 -5.26
C ASP A 91 7.98 -3.29 -5.43
N GLY A 92 7.73 -4.06 -4.37
CA GLY A 92 7.69 -5.51 -4.45
C GLY A 92 6.59 -6.00 -5.39
N LEU A 93 5.41 -5.42 -5.29
CA LEU A 93 4.28 -5.75 -6.16
C LEU A 93 4.53 -5.37 -7.63
N LEU A 94 5.18 -4.23 -7.89
CA LEU A 94 5.48 -3.77 -9.25
C LEU A 94 6.59 -4.57 -9.94
N ARG A 95 7.43 -5.27 -9.16
CA ARG A 95 8.48 -6.15 -9.69
C ARG A 95 8.00 -7.56 -9.98
N GLU A 96 6.78 -7.88 -9.57
CA GLU A 96 6.22 -9.21 -9.80
C GLU A 96 5.90 -9.41 -11.28
N ASP A 97 6.19 -10.60 -11.76
CA ASP A 97 5.85 -11.00 -13.13
C ASP A 97 4.34 -11.08 -13.31
N VAL A 98 3.90 -10.90 -14.53
CA VAL A 98 2.48 -10.99 -14.89
C VAL A 98 1.98 -12.41 -14.62
N ILE A 99 0.94 -12.55 -13.80
CA ILE A 99 0.35 -13.86 -13.41
C ILE A 99 0.03 -14.74 -14.63
N ASN A 100 -0.25 -14.13 -15.75
CA ASN A 100 -0.78 -14.82 -16.93
C ASN A 100 -0.03 -14.44 -18.21
N ASP A 101 1.30 -14.49 -18.16
CA ASP A 101 2.15 -14.12 -19.30
C ASP A 101 1.89 -14.98 -20.55
N LYS A 102 1.61 -16.28 -20.36
CA LYS A 102 1.35 -17.22 -21.46
C LYS A 102 -0.04 -17.10 -22.09
N LEU A 103 -1.01 -16.59 -21.33
CA LEU A 103 -2.41 -16.45 -21.74
C LEU A 103 -2.94 -15.09 -21.29
N PRO A 104 -2.49 -13.97 -21.91
CA PRO A 104 -2.94 -12.64 -21.50
C PRO A 104 -4.44 -12.49 -21.72
N LEU A 105 -5.11 -11.86 -20.78
CA LEU A 105 -6.51 -11.50 -20.94
C LEU A 105 -6.68 -10.56 -22.13
N ARG A 106 -7.62 -10.88 -23.03
CA ARG A 106 -7.91 -10.08 -24.22
C ARG A 106 -9.27 -9.43 -24.10
N TYR A 107 -9.34 -8.17 -24.47
CA TYR A 107 -10.62 -7.50 -24.60
C TYR A 107 -11.21 -7.80 -25.99
N SER A 108 -12.42 -8.33 -25.99
CA SER A 108 -13.20 -8.54 -27.22
C SER A 108 -14.49 -7.74 -27.11
N SER A 109 -14.67 -6.74 -27.96
CA SER A 109 -15.89 -5.94 -28.05
C SER A 109 -17.01 -6.61 -28.84
N ALA A 110 -16.70 -7.67 -29.55
CA ALA A 110 -17.66 -8.45 -30.31
C ALA A 110 -17.76 -9.87 -29.75
N ILE A 111 -18.96 -10.32 -29.53
CA ILE A 111 -19.27 -11.75 -29.43
C ILE A 111 -19.03 -12.29 -30.83
N SER A 112 -17.79 -12.55 -31.18
CA SER A 112 -17.44 -13.24 -32.44
C SER A 112 -18.13 -14.57 -32.35
N GLY A 113 -18.99 -14.87 -33.34
CA GLY A 113 -19.60 -16.18 -33.47
C GLY A 113 -18.51 -17.23 -33.33
N VAL A 114 -18.58 -17.95 -32.26
CA VAL A 114 -17.58 -18.94 -31.90
C VAL A 114 -17.63 -20.01 -32.98
N ASP A 115 -16.57 -20.15 -33.75
CA ASP A 115 -16.26 -21.44 -34.32
C ASP A 115 -16.03 -22.38 -33.13
N ALA A 116 -17.06 -23.11 -32.79
CA ALA A 116 -17.19 -23.89 -31.56
C ALA A 116 -16.16 -25.03 -31.41
N ASP A 117 -15.22 -25.13 -32.33
CA ASP A 117 -14.40 -26.33 -32.49
C ASP A 117 -12.93 -26.16 -32.02
N GLN A 118 -12.47 -25.01 -31.65
CA GLN A 118 -11.02 -24.88 -31.44
C GLN A 118 -10.54 -24.42 -30.07
N ASP A 119 -11.35 -23.78 -29.21
CA ASP A 119 -10.85 -23.41 -27.89
C ASP A 119 -11.97 -23.23 -26.84
N GLN A 120 -12.33 -24.29 -26.17
CA GLN A 120 -13.35 -24.27 -25.11
C GLN A 120 -12.93 -23.38 -23.91
N LEU A 121 -11.66 -23.04 -23.80
CA LEU A 121 -11.13 -22.18 -22.70
C LEU A 121 -11.10 -20.70 -23.05
N ARG A 122 -11.29 -20.34 -24.33
CA ARG A 122 -11.26 -18.95 -24.79
C ARG A 122 -12.17 -18.00 -24.02
N PRO A 123 -13.43 -18.37 -23.69
CA PRO A 123 -14.32 -17.49 -22.91
C PRO A 123 -13.79 -17.14 -21.53
N TYR A 124 -12.92 -17.95 -20.95
CA TYR A 124 -12.35 -17.70 -19.62
C TYR A 124 -11.24 -16.66 -19.62
N TYR A 125 -10.69 -16.33 -20.79
CA TYR A 125 -9.61 -15.34 -20.96
C TYR A 125 -10.06 -14.09 -21.70
N GLU A 126 -11.36 -13.96 -21.98
CA GLU A 126 -11.92 -12.78 -22.64
C GLU A 126 -12.56 -11.85 -21.61
N ILE A 127 -12.19 -10.58 -21.68
CA ILE A 127 -12.83 -9.52 -20.92
C ILE A 127 -14.05 -9.05 -21.74
N MET A 128 -15.24 -9.34 -21.26
CA MET A 128 -16.49 -9.00 -21.95
C MET A 128 -16.82 -7.51 -21.88
N SER A 129 -16.49 -6.87 -20.78
CA SER A 129 -16.67 -5.42 -20.61
C SER A 129 -15.67 -4.88 -19.60
N PHE A 130 -15.19 -3.68 -19.82
CA PHE A 130 -14.46 -2.93 -18.82
C PHE A 130 -14.95 -1.48 -18.80
N LYS A 131 -14.87 -0.88 -17.62
CA LYS A 131 -15.12 0.55 -17.46
C LYS A 131 -13.88 1.16 -16.82
N LYS A 132 -13.23 2.06 -17.53
CA LYS A 132 -12.20 2.91 -16.96
C LYS A 132 -12.90 4.06 -16.23
N VAL A 133 -12.77 4.13 -14.94
CA VAL A 133 -13.23 5.26 -14.15
C VAL A 133 -12.02 6.19 -13.99
N ASP A 134 -11.94 7.18 -14.85
CA ASP A 134 -10.95 8.25 -14.70
C ASP A 134 -11.47 9.17 -13.58
N ALA A 135 -11.02 8.87 -12.37
CA ALA A 135 -11.29 9.71 -11.20
C ALA A 135 -10.13 10.69 -10.95
N GLU A 136 -9.36 11.01 -11.97
CA GLU A 136 -8.28 11.99 -11.85
C GLU A 136 -8.89 13.39 -11.78
N ASN A 137 -9.07 13.86 -10.57
CA ASN A 137 -9.32 15.28 -10.33
C ASN A 137 -7.95 15.97 -10.30
N SER A 138 -7.52 16.48 -11.47
CA SER A 138 -6.24 17.19 -11.59
C SER A 138 -6.15 18.40 -10.65
N LEU A 139 -7.29 19.03 -10.35
CA LEU A 139 -7.34 20.14 -9.41
C LEU A 139 -7.03 19.66 -7.98
N ALA A 140 -7.61 18.54 -7.56
CA ALA A 140 -7.31 17.94 -6.25
C ALA A 140 -5.85 17.46 -6.16
N LEU A 141 -5.25 17.00 -7.26
CA LEU A 141 -3.83 16.67 -7.30
C LEU A 141 -2.96 17.92 -7.10
N TYR A 142 -3.32 19.04 -7.70
CA TYR A 142 -2.66 20.33 -7.47
C TYR A 142 -2.81 20.80 -6.03
N GLU A 143 -4.01 20.78 -5.50
CA GLU A 143 -4.32 21.21 -4.12
C GLU A 143 -3.59 20.36 -3.07
N ASN A 144 -3.41 19.06 -3.34
CA ASN A 144 -2.68 18.14 -2.48
C ASN A 144 -1.16 18.14 -2.70
N GLY A 145 -0.64 19.02 -3.57
CA GLY A 145 0.79 19.15 -3.82
C GLY A 145 1.42 17.99 -4.61
N ALA A 146 0.62 17.17 -5.30
CA ALA A 146 1.13 16.02 -6.05
C ALA A 146 2.00 16.41 -7.26
N ILE A 147 1.87 17.63 -7.77
CA ILE A 147 2.64 18.11 -8.93
C ILE A 147 3.75 19.06 -8.49
N GLY A 148 3.59 19.70 -7.35
CA GLY A 148 4.54 20.58 -6.72
C GLY A 148 3.91 21.28 -5.53
N SER A 149 4.72 21.65 -4.57
CA SER A 149 4.28 22.37 -3.38
C SER A 149 5.25 23.48 -3.03
N PHE A 150 4.70 24.53 -2.44
CA PHE A 150 5.49 25.59 -1.83
C PHE A 150 5.45 25.40 -0.32
N TYR A 151 6.61 25.36 0.31
CA TYR A 151 6.68 25.40 1.75
C TYR A 151 7.30 26.70 2.22
N ALA A 152 6.76 27.24 3.28
CA ALA A 152 7.32 28.40 3.94
C ALA A 152 7.59 28.07 5.41
N SER A 153 8.77 28.39 5.88
CA SER A 153 9.14 28.26 7.29
C SER A 153 9.46 29.63 7.88
N ILE A 154 9.02 29.84 9.11
CA ILE A 154 9.33 31.03 9.87
C ILE A 154 10.23 30.62 11.03
N ASP A 155 11.42 31.18 11.10
CA ASP A 155 12.25 31.06 12.28
C ASP A 155 11.69 31.97 13.39
N ALA A 156 11.14 31.35 14.41
CA ALA A 156 10.54 32.08 15.54
C ALA A 156 11.54 32.93 16.34
N GLY A 157 12.84 32.59 16.26
CA GLY A 157 13.90 33.35 16.96
C GLY A 157 14.32 34.61 16.23
N THR A 158 14.39 34.56 14.90
CA THR A 158 14.88 35.67 14.06
C THR A 158 13.77 36.37 13.29
N GLY A 159 12.58 35.79 13.20
CA GLY A 159 11.46 36.27 12.39
C GLY A 159 11.69 36.16 10.86
N VAL A 160 12.74 35.46 10.45
CA VAL A 160 13.06 35.31 9.01
C VAL A 160 12.12 34.32 8.39
N LEU A 161 11.47 34.74 7.33
CA LEU A 161 10.66 33.88 6.45
C LEU A 161 11.57 33.27 5.40
N SER A 162 11.61 31.94 5.31
CA SER A 162 12.22 31.19 4.22
C SER A 162 11.17 30.31 3.54
N GLY A 163 11.22 30.23 2.25
CA GLY A 163 10.33 29.37 1.49
C GLY A 163 11.00 28.87 0.23
N ASP A 164 10.61 27.65 -0.18
CA ASP A 164 11.14 27.04 -1.39
C ASP A 164 10.01 26.29 -2.12
N HIS A 165 10.23 26.09 -3.40
CA HIS A 165 9.28 25.41 -4.29
C HIS A 165 9.84 24.04 -4.64
N ILE A 166 9.09 23.00 -4.33
CA ILE A 166 9.44 21.61 -4.67
C ILE A 166 8.53 21.17 -5.80
N SER A 167 9.11 20.78 -6.92
CA SER A 167 8.37 20.15 -8.00
C SER A 167 8.60 18.63 -8.03
N VAL A 168 7.65 17.89 -8.60
CA VAL A 168 7.83 16.44 -8.80
C VAL A 168 9.04 16.15 -9.67
N ARG A 169 9.37 17.05 -10.59
CA ARG A 169 10.54 16.92 -11.47
C ARG A 169 11.85 16.96 -10.69
N ASP A 170 11.94 17.83 -9.70
CA ASP A 170 13.14 17.95 -8.83
C ASP A 170 13.38 16.66 -8.03
N ILE A 171 12.29 15.96 -7.68
CA ILE A 171 12.35 14.68 -6.94
C ILE A 171 12.72 13.50 -7.85
N LEU A 172 12.33 13.56 -9.14
CA LEU A 172 12.59 12.48 -10.08
C LEU A 172 13.98 12.56 -10.75
N ASP A 173 14.62 13.73 -10.70
CA ASP A 173 15.94 13.97 -11.29
C ASP A 173 17.09 13.72 -10.29
N GLU A 174 16.79 13.36 -9.00
CA GLU A 174 17.73 12.84 -8.00
C GLU A 174 17.83 11.30 -8.07
#